data_a770079f5ff150108515d7462ab5b392
#
_entry.id   a770079f5ff150108515d7462ab5b392
#
_cell.length_a   1.000
_cell.length_b   1.000
_cell.length_c   1.000
_cell.angle_alpha   90.00
_cell.angle_beta   90.00
_cell.angle_gamma   90.00
#
_symmetry.space_group_name_H-M   'P 1'
#
loop_
_entity.id
_entity.type
_entity.pdbx_description
1 polymer ?
#
loop_
_entity_poly.entity_id
_entity_poly.type
_entity_poly.pdbx_seq_one_letter_code
_entity_poly.pdbx_strand_id
1 'polypeptide(L)'
;MTTFYGILIPFLGTTLGAACVFFLRRALGDRLQRALTGFAAGVMVAASVWSLLIPAIDQSAALGRLSFLPAAVGFWIGVAFLLLLDRVIPHLHRNAGQAEGPRTQLQRTTMMILAVTLHNIPEGMAVGVVYAGYLTGTAQISAAGALALSLGIAIQNFPEGAIISLPLRAEGQSRMRAFAGGVLSGIVEPVGAVLTVLAARFVAPALPYLLSFAAGAMLYVVVEELIPEMSEGKHSNIGTIFFAVGFRVMMILDVSLG
;
A
#
# COMPACT_ATOMS: atom_id res chain seq x y z
N MET A 1 21.67 9.21 -1.75
CA MET A 1 21.63 7.90 -1.04
C MET A 1 20.35 7.69 -0.27
N THR A 2 19.87 8.64 0.53
CA THR A 2 18.65 8.51 1.35
C THR A 2 17.39 8.11 0.54
N THR A 3 17.16 8.76 -0.61
CA THR A 3 16.03 8.47 -1.51
C THR A 3 16.06 7.06 -2.06
N PHE A 4 17.23 6.56 -2.46
CA PHE A 4 17.37 5.20 -2.99
C PHE A 4 16.99 4.15 -1.94
N TYR A 5 17.51 4.27 -0.72
CA TYR A 5 17.16 3.36 0.37
C TYR A 5 15.67 3.49 0.74
N GLY A 6 15.14 4.72 0.81
CA GLY A 6 13.75 4.94 1.13
C GLY A 6 12.78 4.29 0.13
N ILE A 7 13.09 4.33 -1.16
CA ILE A 7 12.31 3.64 -2.20
C ILE A 7 12.36 2.11 -2.08
N LEU A 8 13.47 1.55 -1.58
CA LEU A 8 13.63 0.10 -1.44
C LEU A 8 13.03 -0.45 -0.13
N ILE A 9 12.91 0.36 0.91
CA ILE A 9 12.45 -0.08 2.24
C ILE A 9 11.09 -0.78 2.18
N PRO A 10 10.03 -0.27 1.52
CA PRO A 10 8.76 -0.97 1.38
C PRO A 10 8.90 -2.37 0.77
N PHE A 11 9.57 -2.47 -0.36
CA PHE A 11 9.85 -3.74 -1.04
C PHE A 11 10.61 -4.74 -0.17
N LEU A 12 11.51 -4.27 0.70
CA LEU A 12 12.17 -5.14 1.67
C LEU A 12 11.18 -5.68 2.70
N GLY A 13 10.16 -4.91 3.10
CA GLY A 13 9.05 -5.35 3.94
C GLY A 13 8.34 -6.55 3.31
N THR A 14 7.84 -6.40 2.07
CA THR A 14 7.18 -7.46 1.30
C THR A 14 8.09 -8.69 1.15
N THR A 15 9.36 -8.47 0.82
CA THR A 15 10.35 -9.56 0.64
C THR A 15 10.57 -10.34 1.95
N LEU A 16 10.73 -9.66 3.08
CA LEU A 16 10.89 -10.29 4.39
C LEU A 16 9.63 -11.05 4.81
N GLY A 17 8.46 -10.50 4.54
CA GLY A 17 7.19 -11.19 4.74
C GLY A 17 7.10 -12.46 3.90
N ALA A 18 7.43 -12.39 2.62
CA ALA A 18 7.46 -13.55 1.74
C ALA A 18 8.46 -14.62 2.21
N ALA A 19 9.57 -14.22 2.85
CA ALA A 19 10.56 -15.15 3.38
C ALA A 19 10.05 -15.99 4.57
N CYS A 20 8.92 -15.64 5.18
CA CYS A 20 8.27 -16.47 6.21
C CYS A 20 8.00 -17.90 5.74
N VAL A 21 7.83 -18.14 4.42
CA VAL A 21 7.63 -19.45 3.82
C VAL A 21 8.78 -20.44 4.06
N PHE A 22 9.98 -19.96 4.36
CA PHE A 22 11.12 -20.83 4.68
C PHE A 22 11.05 -21.39 6.10
N PHE A 23 10.38 -20.69 7.00
CA PHE A 23 10.28 -21.02 8.42
C PHE A 23 8.92 -21.63 8.77
N LEU A 24 7.84 -21.10 8.20
CA LEU A 24 6.48 -21.56 8.45
C LEU A 24 6.08 -22.62 7.43
N ARG A 25 5.39 -23.67 7.92
CA ARG A 25 4.94 -24.80 7.09
C ARG A 25 3.45 -24.76 6.75
N ARG A 26 2.70 -23.92 7.44
CA ARG A 26 1.24 -23.79 7.31
C ARG A 26 0.85 -22.35 7.00
N ALA A 27 -0.31 -22.18 6.37
CA ALA A 27 -0.93 -20.87 6.26
C ALA A 27 -1.16 -20.25 7.64
N LEU A 28 -1.22 -18.92 7.69
CA LEU A 28 -1.55 -18.20 8.92
C LEU A 28 -2.96 -18.60 9.38
N GLY A 29 -3.13 -18.75 10.69
CA GLY A 29 -4.46 -18.98 11.25
C GLY A 29 -5.32 -17.71 11.14
N ASP A 30 -6.64 -17.87 10.98
CA ASP A 30 -7.59 -16.78 10.73
C ASP A 30 -7.46 -15.60 11.71
N ARG A 31 -7.21 -15.88 13.00
CA ARG A 31 -7.05 -14.81 13.99
C ARG A 31 -5.83 -13.96 13.74
N LEU A 32 -4.69 -14.60 13.44
CA LEU A 32 -3.44 -13.89 13.17
C LEU A 32 -3.56 -13.09 11.85
N GLN A 33 -4.17 -13.67 10.84
CA GLN A 33 -4.40 -13.00 9.57
C GLN A 33 -5.25 -11.75 9.76
N ARG A 34 -6.42 -11.83 10.41
CA ARG A 34 -7.26 -10.66 10.71
C ARG A 34 -6.52 -9.58 11.50
N ALA A 35 -5.66 -9.99 12.45
CA ALA A 35 -4.83 -9.05 13.19
C ALA A 35 -3.84 -8.32 12.27
N LEU A 36 -3.16 -9.05 11.39
CA LEU A 36 -2.18 -8.48 10.46
C LEU A 36 -2.85 -7.61 9.40
N THR A 37 -3.97 -8.05 8.82
CA THR A 37 -4.74 -7.25 7.84
C THR A 37 -5.31 -5.99 8.50
N GLY A 38 -5.87 -6.09 9.71
CA GLY A 38 -6.33 -4.92 10.46
C GLY A 38 -5.19 -3.95 10.76
N PHE A 39 -4.02 -4.45 11.17
CA PHE A 39 -2.85 -3.63 11.43
C PHE A 39 -2.40 -2.88 10.16
N ALA A 40 -2.29 -3.58 9.02
CA ALA A 40 -1.93 -2.97 7.74
C ALA A 40 -2.93 -1.89 7.33
N ALA A 41 -4.24 -2.17 7.41
CA ALA A 41 -5.29 -1.19 7.14
C ALA A 41 -5.17 0.07 8.00
N GLY A 42 -4.87 -0.09 9.30
CA GLY A 42 -4.68 1.04 10.20
C GLY A 42 -3.47 1.90 9.84
N VAL A 43 -2.34 1.28 9.49
CA VAL A 43 -1.13 1.98 9.01
C VAL A 43 -1.44 2.75 7.74
N MET A 44 -2.10 2.11 6.74
CA MET A 44 -2.45 2.75 5.47
C MET A 44 -3.36 3.96 5.64
N VAL A 45 -4.39 3.87 6.51
CA VAL A 45 -5.29 5.01 6.78
C VAL A 45 -4.51 6.17 7.39
N ALA A 46 -3.67 5.92 8.38
CA ALA A 46 -2.87 6.96 9.01
C ALA A 46 -1.88 7.60 8.02
N ALA A 47 -1.15 6.80 7.23
CA ALA A 47 -0.25 7.28 6.18
C ALA A 47 -0.98 8.15 5.14
N SER A 48 -2.16 7.71 4.69
CA SER A 48 -2.99 8.45 3.73
C SER A 48 -3.37 9.85 4.26
N VAL A 49 -3.62 9.97 5.57
CA VAL A 49 -3.99 11.24 6.18
C VAL A 49 -2.76 12.13 6.43
N TRP A 50 -1.79 11.65 7.22
CA TRP A 50 -0.67 12.47 7.70
C TRP A 50 0.41 12.68 6.64
N SER A 51 0.82 11.63 5.95
CA SER A 51 1.92 11.72 4.97
C SER A 51 1.48 12.22 3.59
N LEU A 52 0.18 12.16 3.26
CA LEU A 52 -0.29 12.46 1.90
C LEU A 52 -1.35 13.58 1.86
N LEU A 53 -2.51 13.44 2.53
CA LEU A 53 -3.61 14.41 2.41
C LEU A 53 -3.29 15.74 3.11
N ILE A 54 -2.75 15.72 4.32
CA ILE A 54 -2.38 16.93 5.04
C ILE A 54 -1.32 17.72 4.25
N PRO A 55 -0.19 17.13 3.83
CA PRO A 55 0.78 17.83 2.99
C PRO A 55 0.21 18.35 1.67
N ALA A 56 -0.74 17.63 1.04
CA ALA A 56 -1.39 18.10 -0.19
C ALA A 56 -2.21 19.38 0.03
N ILE A 57 -2.94 19.45 1.14
CA ILE A 57 -3.73 20.63 1.53
C ILE A 57 -2.81 21.81 1.89
N ASP A 58 -1.75 21.55 2.68
CA ASP A 58 -0.81 22.57 3.11
C ASP A 58 -0.06 23.20 1.94
N GLN A 59 0.34 22.42 0.95
CA GLN A 59 0.95 22.91 -0.29
C GLN A 59 -0.01 23.78 -1.13
N SER A 60 -1.31 23.61 -0.93
CA SER A 60 -2.36 24.35 -1.61
C SER A 60 -2.83 25.58 -0.82
N ALA A 61 -2.16 25.94 0.29
CA ALA A 61 -2.55 27.03 1.20
C ALA A 61 -2.74 28.39 0.51
N ALA A 62 -2.00 28.65 -0.58
CA ALA A 62 -2.16 29.87 -1.39
C ALA A 62 -3.58 30.04 -1.97
N LEU A 63 -4.37 28.98 -2.09
CA LEU A 63 -5.77 29.00 -2.53
C LEU A 63 -6.74 29.42 -1.42
N GLY A 64 -6.28 29.69 -0.21
CA GLY A 64 -7.09 30.13 0.93
C GLY A 64 -8.18 29.08 1.27
N ARG A 65 -9.45 29.47 1.22
CA ARG A 65 -10.58 28.57 1.50
C ARG A 65 -10.74 27.41 0.52
N LEU A 66 -10.10 27.47 -0.64
CA LEU A 66 -10.15 26.42 -1.67
C LEU A 66 -8.92 25.51 -1.64
N SER A 67 -8.10 25.57 -0.60
CA SER A 67 -6.91 24.70 -0.42
C SER A 67 -7.21 23.20 -0.45
N PHE A 68 -8.42 22.82 -0.10
CA PHE A 68 -8.88 21.43 -0.17
C PHE A 68 -9.13 20.93 -1.60
N LEU A 69 -9.28 21.83 -2.59
CA LEU A 69 -9.75 21.46 -3.92
C LEU A 69 -8.76 20.54 -4.67
N PRO A 70 -7.44 20.83 -4.73
CA PRO A 70 -6.47 19.90 -5.33
C PRO A 70 -6.47 18.55 -4.65
N ALA A 71 -6.57 18.54 -3.31
CA ALA A 71 -6.62 17.30 -2.54
C ALA A 71 -7.89 16.49 -2.85
N ALA A 72 -9.06 17.12 -2.90
CA ALA A 72 -10.32 16.47 -3.24
C ALA A 72 -10.33 15.89 -4.66
N VAL A 73 -9.82 16.67 -5.64
CA VAL A 73 -9.76 16.21 -7.04
C VAL A 73 -8.79 15.06 -7.21
N GLY A 74 -7.56 15.17 -6.68
CA GLY A 74 -6.56 14.11 -6.77
C GLY A 74 -7.05 12.83 -6.10
N PHE A 75 -7.66 12.94 -4.91
CA PHE A 75 -8.24 11.81 -4.19
C PHE A 75 -9.25 11.03 -5.05
N TRP A 76 -10.22 11.71 -5.66
CA TRP A 76 -11.20 11.06 -6.53
C TRP A 76 -10.60 10.45 -7.78
N ILE A 77 -9.55 11.06 -8.34
CA ILE A 77 -8.82 10.46 -9.47
C ILE A 77 -8.12 9.18 -9.03
N GLY A 78 -7.54 9.14 -7.81
CA GLY A 78 -6.92 7.94 -7.24
C GLY A 78 -7.92 6.80 -7.04
N VAL A 79 -9.08 7.08 -6.45
CA VAL A 79 -10.20 6.13 -6.31
C VAL A 79 -10.65 5.61 -7.68
N ALA A 80 -10.88 6.51 -8.64
CA ALA A 80 -11.32 6.12 -9.98
C ALA A 80 -10.27 5.29 -10.74
N PHE A 81 -9.00 5.56 -10.52
CA PHE A 81 -7.89 4.80 -11.09
C PHE A 81 -7.90 3.35 -10.63
N LEU A 82 -8.00 3.10 -9.32
CA LEU A 82 -8.09 1.74 -8.79
C LEU A 82 -9.37 1.04 -9.25
N LEU A 83 -10.52 1.71 -9.18
CA LEU A 83 -11.77 1.18 -9.70
C LEU A 83 -11.68 0.78 -11.18
N LEU A 84 -10.90 1.51 -11.97
CA LEU A 84 -10.63 1.16 -13.37
C LEU A 84 -9.73 -0.07 -13.46
N LEU A 85 -8.66 -0.14 -12.66
CA LEU A 85 -7.74 -1.29 -12.66
C LEU A 85 -8.46 -2.58 -12.29
N ASP A 86 -9.33 -2.55 -11.28
CA ASP A 86 -10.14 -3.70 -10.87
C ASP A 86 -11.04 -4.22 -11.99
N ARG A 87 -11.55 -3.31 -12.83
CA ARG A 87 -12.37 -3.71 -13.99
C ARG A 87 -11.58 -4.25 -15.18
N VAL A 88 -10.31 -3.86 -15.32
CA VAL A 88 -9.49 -4.15 -16.51
C VAL A 88 -8.53 -5.32 -16.27
N ILE A 89 -8.08 -5.53 -15.04
CA ILE A 89 -7.11 -6.56 -14.69
C ILE A 89 -7.82 -7.74 -14.03
N PRO A 90 -7.70 -8.98 -14.59
CA PRO A 90 -8.27 -10.15 -13.94
C PRO A 90 -7.49 -10.48 -12.67
N HIS A 91 -8.15 -10.43 -11.51
CA HIS A 91 -7.57 -10.71 -10.22
C HIS A 91 -8.55 -11.47 -9.32
N LEU A 92 -8.06 -12.04 -8.25
CA LEU A 92 -8.87 -12.81 -7.31
C LEU A 92 -8.44 -12.50 -5.88
N HIS A 93 -9.37 -11.96 -5.11
CA HIS A 93 -9.18 -11.84 -3.68
C HIS A 93 -9.19 -13.22 -3.02
N ARG A 94 -8.42 -13.37 -1.97
CA ARG A 94 -8.15 -14.67 -1.34
C ARG A 94 -9.39 -15.49 -1.03
N ASN A 95 -10.42 -14.84 -0.52
CA ASN A 95 -11.65 -15.49 -0.06
C ASN A 95 -12.82 -15.30 -1.02
N ALA A 96 -12.61 -14.64 -2.15
CA ALA A 96 -13.63 -14.49 -3.18
C ALA A 96 -13.87 -15.81 -3.90
N GLY A 97 -15.14 -16.17 -4.03
CA GLY A 97 -15.57 -17.36 -4.80
C GLY A 97 -15.47 -17.17 -6.31
N GLN A 98 -15.36 -15.92 -6.78
CA GLN A 98 -15.31 -15.55 -8.19
C GLN A 98 -14.21 -14.52 -8.41
N ALA A 99 -13.52 -14.64 -9.54
CA ALA A 99 -12.52 -13.67 -9.98
C ALA A 99 -13.20 -12.38 -10.46
N GLU A 100 -12.57 -11.25 -10.21
CA GLU A 100 -12.94 -9.94 -10.70
C GLU A 100 -12.22 -9.59 -11.99
N GLY A 101 -12.73 -8.57 -12.71
CA GLY A 101 -12.19 -8.18 -14.00
C GLY A 101 -12.61 -9.09 -15.17
N PRO A 102 -11.90 -9.05 -16.30
CA PRO A 102 -12.24 -9.82 -17.49
C PRO A 102 -12.10 -11.33 -17.29
N ARG A 103 -12.94 -12.11 -17.96
CA ARG A 103 -12.82 -13.58 -17.93
C ARG A 103 -11.44 -14.01 -18.44
N THR A 104 -10.77 -14.85 -17.66
CA THR A 104 -9.41 -15.30 -17.94
C THR A 104 -9.24 -16.79 -17.70
N GLN A 105 -8.22 -17.39 -18.32
CA GLN A 105 -7.77 -18.75 -18.02
C GLN A 105 -6.56 -18.79 -17.08
N LEU A 106 -6.22 -17.65 -16.45
CA LEU A 106 -5.12 -17.59 -15.51
C LEU A 106 -5.39 -18.50 -14.30
N GLN A 107 -4.33 -19.11 -13.79
CA GLN A 107 -4.41 -19.92 -12.58
C GLN A 107 -4.82 -19.06 -11.38
N ARG A 108 -5.54 -19.65 -10.42
CA ARG A 108 -5.97 -19.01 -9.20
C ARG A 108 -4.80 -18.30 -8.48
N THR A 109 -3.66 -18.98 -8.36
CA THR A 109 -2.44 -18.44 -7.77
C THR A 109 -1.93 -17.17 -8.46
N THR A 110 -1.97 -17.13 -9.78
CA THR A 110 -1.57 -15.93 -10.57
C THR A 110 -2.52 -14.77 -10.31
N MET A 111 -3.82 -15.02 -10.27
CA MET A 111 -4.82 -13.98 -9.99
C MET A 111 -4.70 -13.42 -8.56
N MET A 112 -4.35 -14.25 -7.58
CA MET A 112 -4.06 -13.79 -6.21
C MET A 112 -2.80 -12.92 -6.14
N ILE A 113 -1.74 -13.28 -6.87
CA ILE A 113 -0.54 -12.44 -6.96
C ILE A 113 -0.88 -11.10 -7.62
N LEU A 114 -1.70 -11.11 -8.69
CA LEU A 114 -2.12 -9.89 -9.36
C LEU A 114 -2.93 -8.97 -8.43
N ALA A 115 -3.84 -9.50 -7.63
CA ALA A 115 -4.59 -8.73 -6.65
C ALA A 115 -3.64 -7.89 -5.77
N VAL A 116 -2.71 -8.53 -5.07
CA VAL A 116 -1.77 -7.80 -4.19
C VAL A 116 -0.80 -6.92 -5.00
N THR A 117 -0.43 -7.31 -6.23
CA THR A 117 0.37 -6.44 -7.10
C THR A 117 -0.35 -5.12 -7.41
N LEU A 118 -1.67 -5.16 -7.61
CA LEU A 118 -2.49 -3.96 -7.85
C LEU A 118 -2.48 -3.02 -6.63
N HIS A 119 -2.48 -3.58 -5.41
CA HIS A 119 -2.42 -2.80 -4.17
C HIS A 119 -1.07 -2.14 -3.95
N ASN A 120 0.00 -2.82 -4.30
CA ASN A 120 1.37 -2.33 -4.14
C ASN A 120 1.72 -1.20 -5.12
N ILE A 121 0.94 -1.01 -6.21
CA ILE A 121 1.14 0.12 -7.14
C ILE A 121 0.91 1.48 -6.44
N PRO A 122 -0.23 1.75 -5.79
CA PRO A 122 -0.44 2.98 -5.03
C PRO A 122 0.59 3.23 -3.94
N GLU A 123 1.05 2.18 -3.27
CA GLU A 123 2.07 2.29 -2.22
C GLU A 123 3.41 2.76 -2.77
N GLY A 124 3.87 2.14 -3.86
CA GLY A 124 5.05 2.59 -4.56
C GLY A 124 4.92 4.04 -5.06
N MET A 125 3.76 4.39 -5.61
CA MET A 125 3.48 5.77 -6.04
C MET A 125 3.48 6.74 -4.86
N ALA A 126 2.89 6.39 -3.71
CA ALA A 126 2.90 7.22 -2.49
C ALA A 126 4.32 7.55 -2.05
N VAL A 127 5.18 6.54 -1.92
CA VAL A 127 6.61 6.72 -1.62
C VAL A 127 7.28 7.61 -2.66
N GLY A 128 7.04 7.33 -3.94
CA GLY A 128 7.60 8.12 -5.04
C GLY A 128 7.21 9.59 -5.00
N VAL A 129 5.95 9.92 -4.74
CA VAL A 129 5.45 11.29 -4.65
C VAL A 129 6.06 12.04 -3.47
N VAL A 130 6.13 11.39 -2.29
CA VAL A 130 6.73 11.99 -1.09
C VAL A 130 8.22 12.26 -1.30
N TYR A 131 8.97 11.32 -1.86
CA TYR A 131 10.38 11.56 -2.20
C TYR A 131 10.57 12.58 -3.30
N ALA A 132 9.67 12.67 -4.27
CA ALA A 132 9.69 13.73 -5.27
C ALA A 132 9.48 15.12 -4.64
N GLY A 133 8.53 15.25 -3.71
CA GLY A 133 8.30 16.45 -2.92
C GLY A 133 9.53 16.86 -2.11
N TYR A 134 10.17 15.91 -1.44
CA TYR A 134 11.42 16.13 -0.72
C TYR A 134 12.55 16.61 -1.64
N LEU A 135 12.76 15.97 -2.79
CA LEU A 135 13.84 16.27 -3.73
C LEU A 135 13.66 17.63 -4.44
N THR A 136 12.42 18.04 -4.69
CA THR A 136 12.11 19.31 -5.36
C THR A 136 12.08 20.49 -4.39
N GLY A 137 12.03 20.22 -3.08
CA GLY A 137 11.90 21.27 -2.06
C GLY A 137 10.60 22.08 -2.17
N THR A 138 9.66 21.64 -2.99
CA THR A 138 8.37 22.31 -3.21
C THR A 138 7.35 21.99 -2.13
N ALA A 139 7.54 20.88 -1.44
CA ALA A 139 6.73 20.46 -0.29
C ALA A 139 7.53 20.67 0.99
N GLN A 140 6.85 21.01 2.08
CA GLN A 140 7.46 21.01 3.42
C GLN A 140 7.66 19.56 3.92
N ILE A 141 8.11 18.68 3.05
CA ILE A 141 8.37 17.28 3.37
C ILE A 141 9.82 17.15 3.79
N SER A 142 10.04 16.74 5.04
CA SER A 142 11.37 16.46 5.56
C SER A 142 11.89 15.10 5.06
N ALA A 143 13.23 14.91 5.08
CA ALA A 143 13.82 13.59 4.82
C ALA A 143 13.34 12.53 5.83
N ALA A 144 13.10 12.95 7.07
CA ALA A 144 12.64 12.09 8.14
C ALA A 144 11.16 11.70 7.94
N GLY A 145 10.29 12.64 7.51
CA GLY A 145 8.90 12.34 7.15
C GLY A 145 8.79 11.38 5.95
N ALA A 146 9.63 11.59 4.92
CA ALA A 146 9.69 10.65 3.80
C ALA A 146 10.13 9.25 4.25
N LEU A 147 11.08 9.16 5.18
CA LEU A 147 11.51 7.90 5.75
C LEU A 147 10.42 7.27 6.64
N ALA A 148 9.67 8.07 7.41
CA ALA A 148 8.57 7.61 8.24
C ALA A 148 7.50 6.89 7.39
N LEU A 149 7.11 7.48 6.25
CA LEU A 149 6.19 6.84 5.31
C LEU A 149 6.78 5.52 4.78
N SER A 150 8.03 5.51 4.34
CA SER A 150 8.67 4.28 3.83
C SER A 150 8.71 3.16 4.87
N LEU A 151 9.01 3.48 6.13
CA LEU A 151 9.02 2.53 7.24
C LEU A 151 7.61 2.04 7.57
N GLY A 152 6.63 2.94 7.59
CA GLY A 152 5.24 2.58 7.80
C GLY A 152 4.74 1.59 6.75
N ILE A 153 4.98 1.88 5.47
CA ILE A 153 4.63 0.99 4.37
C ILE A 153 5.40 -0.34 4.47
N ALA A 154 6.68 -0.34 4.79
CA ALA A 154 7.44 -1.58 4.98
C ALA A 154 6.89 -2.48 6.09
N ILE A 155 6.44 -1.87 7.20
CA ILE A 155 5.86 -2.61 8.33
C ILE A 155 4.53 -3.27 7.94
N GLN A 156 3.67 -2.60 7.16
CA GLN A 156 2.41 -3.19 6.66
C GLN A 156 2.65 -4.23 5.56
N ASN A 157 3.64 -4.03 4.70
CA ASN A 157 3.97 -4.93 3.60
C ASN A 157 4.57 -6.27 4.07
N PHE A 158 5.13 -6.31 5.27
CA PHE A 158 5.58 -7.57 5.85
C PHE A 158 4.43 -8.60 6.00
N PRO A 159 3.29 -8.30 6.62
CA PRO A 159 2.11 -9.16 6.54
C PRO A 159 1.70 -9.55 5.13
N GLU A 160 1.70 -8.62 4.19
CA GLU A 160 1.23 -8.84 2.81
C GLU A 160 2.10 -9.86 2.06
N GLY A 161 3.43 -9.76 2.15
CA GLY A 161 4.33 -10.75 1.60
C GLY A 161 4.10 -12.16 2.17
N ALA A 162 3.79 -12.28 3.46
CA ALA A 162 3.46 -13.54 4.11
C ALA A 162 2.09 -14.07 3.66
N ILE A 163 1.09 -13.20 3.50
CA ILE A 163 -0.26 -13.54 3.03
C ILE A 163 -0.24 -14.11 1.61
N ILE A 164 0.71 -13.74 0.76
CA ILE A 164 0.88 -14.34 -0.57
C ILE A 164 1.66 -15.65 -0.50
N SER A 165 2.85 -15.61 0.10
CA SER A 165 3.79 -16.72 0.01
C SER A 165 3.31 -17.99 0.73
N LEU A 166 2.65 -17.85 1.88
CA LEU A 166 2.20 -19.00 2.67
C LEU A 166 1.04 -19.78 2.03
N PRO A 167 -0.02 -19.14 1.47
CA PRO A 167 -1.03 -19.87 0.69
C PRO A 167 -0.46 -20.55 -0.55
N LEU A 168 0.40 -19.89 -1.33
CA LEU A 168 1.06 -20.51 -2.48
C LEU A 168 1.80 -21.78 -2.09
N ARG A 169 2.45 -21.78 -0.92
CA ARG A 169 3.09 -22.95 -0.36
C ARG A 169 2.08 -24.02 0.04
N ALA A 170 0.96 -23.64 0.66
CA ALA A 170 -0.11 -24.56 1.06
C ALA A 170 -0.77 -25.25 -0.14
N GLU A 171 -0.86 -24.57 -1.29
CA GLU A 171 -1.35 -25.12 -2.57
C GLU A 171 -0.31 -26.00 -3.29
N GLY A 172 0.81 -26.36 -2.63
CA GLY A 172 1.78 -27.32 -3.16
C GLY A 172 2.96 -26.71 -3.93
N GLN A 173 3.04 -25.37 -4.06
CA GLN A 173 4.20 -24.73 -4.68
C GLN A 173 5.49 -25.01 -3.87
N SER A 174 6.65 -25.06 -4.53
CA SER A 174 7.92 -25.15 -3.83
C SER A 174 8.16 -23.87 -2.99
N ARG A 175 8.93 -23.96 -1.90
CA ARG A 175 9.25 -22.79 -1.06
C ARG A 175 9.81 -21.63 -1.88
N MET A 176 10.70 -21.94 -2.83
CA MET A 176 11.33 -20.92 -3.68
C MET A 176 10.32 -20.25 -4.63
N ARG A 177 9.39 -21.04 -5.22
CA ARG A 177 8.33 -20.46 -6.07
C ARG A 177 7.35 -19.62 -5.28
N ALA A 178 6.97 -20.07 -4.10
CA ALA A 178 6.10 -19.32 -3.20
C ALA A 178 6.76 -18.01 -2.73
N PHE A 179 8.04 -18.05 -2.36
CA PHE A 179 8.84 -16.87 -2.03
C PHE A 179 8.92 -15.90 -3.23
N ALA A 180 9.28 -16.42 -4.41
CA ALA A 180 9.35 -15.61 -5.63
C ALA A 180 8.02 -14.96 -5.98
N GLY A 181 6.88 -15.62 -5.78
CA GLY A 181 5.55 -15.05 -5.96
C GLY A 181 5.31 -13.84 -5.07
N GLY A 182 5.65 -13.93 -3.78
CA GLY A 182 5.56 -12.81 -2.84
C GLY A 182 6.53 -11.66 -3.19
N VAL A 183 7.77 -11.97 -3.59
CA VAL A 183 8.73 -10.94 -4.01
C VAL A 183 8.26 -10.23 -5.29
N LEU A 184 7.74 -10.97 -6.26
CA LEU A 184 7.27 -10.41 -7.53
C LEU A 184 6.06 -9.48 -7.34
N SER A 185 5.17 -9.75 -6.38
CA SER A 185 4.07 -8.84 -6.09
C SER A 185 4.54 -7.48 -5.58
N GLY A 186 5.66 -7.44 -4.83
CA GLY A 186 6.23 -6.21 -4.31
C GLY A 186 7.13 -5.44 -5.29
N ILE A 187 7.57 -6.04 -6.41
CA ILE A 187 8.51 -5.39 -7.33
C ILE A 187 7.96 -4.09 -7.94
N VAL A 188 6.63 -3.98 -8.01
CA VAL A 188 5.94 -2.79 -8.52
C VAL A 188 6.10 -1.56 -7.62
N GLU A 189 6.41 -1.76 -6.33
CA GLU A 189 6.63 -0.68 -5.38
C GLU A 189 7.84 0.19 -5.76
N PRO A 190 9.07 -0.34 -5.86
CA PRO A 190 10.22 0.46 -6.28
C PRO A 190 10.07 0.95 -7.73
N VAL A 191 9.45 0.18 -8.61
CA VAL A 191 9.19 0.60 -10.00
C VAL A 191 8.22 1.80 -10.01
N GLY A 192 7.09 1.72 -9.32
CA GLY A 192 6.11 2.79 -9.19
C GLY A 192 6.73 4.04 -8.56
N ALA A 193 7.52 3.89 -7.50
CA ALA A 193 8.20 4.98 -6.84
C ALA A 193 9.18 5.70 -7.77
N VAL A 194 10.04 4.97 -8.51
CA VAL A 194 10.98 5.55 -9.46
C VAL A 194 10.25 6.29 -10.59
N LEU A 195 9.23 5.67 -11.18
CA LEU A 195 8.44 6.30 -12.25
C LEU A 195 7.77 7.58 -11.76
N THR A 196 7.24 7.58 -10.55
CA THR A 196 6.59 8.76 -9.94
C THR A 196 7.59 9.87 -9.66
N VAL A 197 8.79 9.55 -9.13
CA VAL A 197 9.87 10.54 -8.95
C VAL A 197 10.27 11.17 -10.27
N LEU A 198 10.40 10.37 -11.33
CA LEU A 198 10.74 10.88 -12.67
C LEU A 198 9.63 11.78 -13.22
N ALA A 199 8.36 11.39 -13.06
CA ALA A 199 7.22 12.18 -13.50
C ALA A 199 7.08 13.50 -12.71
N ALA A 200 7.27 13.48 -11.39
CA ALA A 200 7.10 14.65 -10.53
C ALA A 200 8.12 15.75 -10.80
N ARG A 201 9.31 15.43 -11.31
CA ARG A 201 10.30 16.45 -11.74
C ARG A 201 9.76 17.38 -12.84
N PHE A 202 8.84 16.89 -13.69
CA PHE A 202 8.21 17.64 -14.77
C PHE A 202 6.90 18.30 -14.35
N VAL A 203 6.29 17.87 -13.25
CA VAL A 203 4.94 18.25 -12.83
C VAL A 203 4.89 18.74 -11.38
N ALA A 204 5.94 19.45 -10.93
CA ALA A 204 5.99 20.00 -9.56
C ALA A 204 4.70 20.76 -9.14
N PRO A 205 4.03 21.54 -10.01
CA PRO A 205 2.76 22.19 -9.67
C PRO A 205 1.61 21.20 -9.40
N ALA A 206 1.70 19.96 -9.88
CA ALA A 206 0.70 18.92 -9.69
C ALA A 206 0.94 18.07 -8.42
N LEU A 207 1.97 18.38 -7.63
CA LEU A 207 2.34 17.59 -6.47
C LEU A 207 1.18 17.42 -5.46
N PRO A 208 0.36 18.43 -5.11
CA PRO A 208 -0.80 18.24 -4.25
C PRO A 208 -1.82 17.23 -4.80
N TYR A 209 -2.01 17.23 -6.12
CA TYR A 209 -2.90 16.26 -6.78
C TYR A 209 -2.31 14.85 -6.75
N LEU A 210 -0.99 14.70 -6.90
CA LEU A 210 -0.32 13.40 -6.89
C LEU A 210 -0.29 12.79 -5.48
N LEU A 211 -0.04 13.61 -4.45
CA LEU A 211 -0.12 13.17 -3.05
C LEU A 211 -1.52 12.66 -2.72
N SER A 212 -2.54 13.44 -3.03
CA SER A 212 -3.92 13.04 -2.75
C SER A 212 -4.43 11.93 -3.66
N PHE A 213 -3.92 11.80 -4.88
CA PHE A 213 -4.17 10.65 -5.75
C PHE A 213 -3.69 9.36 -5.07
N ALA A 214 -2.45 9.35 -4.57
CA ALA A 214 -1.92 8.18 -3.86
C ALA A 214 -2.76 7.86 -2.61
N ALA A 215 -3.17 8.88 -1.84
CA ALA A 215 -4.05 8.70 -0.68
C ALA A 215 -5.41 8.10 -1.06
N GLY A 216 -6.04 8.59 -2.14
CA GLY A 216 -7.32 8.08 -2.63
C GLY A 216 -7.23 6.63 -3.07
N ALA A 217 -6.18 6.28 -3.80
CA ALA A 217 -5.91 4.92 -4.23
C ALA A 217 -5.65 3.98 -3.03
N MET A 218 -4.84 4.39 -2.06
CA MET A 218 -4.61 3.59 -0.85
C MET A 218 -5.88 3.39 -0.02
N LEU A 219 -6.70 4.44 0.17
CA LEU A 219 -7.97 4.32 0.91
C LEU A 219 -9.00 3.47 0.17
N TYR A 220 -8.99 3.44 -1.17
CA TYR A 220 -9.79 2.51 -1.95
C TYR A 220 -9.46 1.06 -1.56
N VAL A 221 -8.17 0.68 -1.57
CA VAL A 221 -7.71 -0.66 -1.17
C VAL A 221 -8.14 -1.00 0.25
N VAL A 222 -7.99 -0.07 1.18
CA VAL A 222 -8.40 -0.29 2.58
C VAL A 222 -9.87 -0.63 2.69
N VAL A 223 -10.74 0.11 1.99
CA VAL A 223 -12.19 -0.04 2.10
C VAL A 223 -12.68 -1.27 1.33
N GLU A 224 -12.15 -1.49 0.13
CA GLU A 224 -12.60 -2.57 -0.76
C GLU A 224 -12.10 -3.94 -0.29
N GLU A 225 -10.91 -4.02 0.31
CA GLU A 225 -10.27 -5.28 0.59
C GLU A 225 -9.90 -5.49 2.06
N LEU A 226 -9.10 -4.60 2.65
CA LEU A 226 -8.54 -4.87 3.97
C LEU A 226 -9.60 -4.86 5.07
N ILE A 227 -10.60 -3.95 5.00
CA ILE A 227 -11.69 -3.90 5.98
C ILE A 227 -12.60 -5.14 5.85
N PRO A 228 -13.05 -5.57 4.68
CA PRO A 228 -13.76 -6.83 4.52
C PRO A 228 -12.95 -8.04 5.03
N GLU A 229 -11.69 -8.17 4.64
CA GLU A 229 -10.84 -9.30 5.03
C GLU A 229 -10.62 -9.39 6.55
N MET A 230 -10.33 -8.25 7.21
CA MET A 230 -10.13 -8.25 8.67
C MET A 230 -11.40 -8.56 9.45
N SER A 231 -12.57 -8.38 8.83
CA SER A 231 -13.90 -8.56 9.44
C SER A 231 -14.54 -9.91 9.10
N GLU A 232 -13.93 -10.72 8.24
CA GLU A 232 -14.51 -11.94 7.70
C GLU A 232 -14.73 -13.03 8.76
N GLY A 233 -15.75 -13.89 8.54
CA GLY A 233 -16.08 -15.06 9.36
C GLY A 233 -16.79 -14.73 10.67
N LYS A 234 -16.52 -15.48 11.76
CA LYS A 234 -17.17 -15.25 13.05
C LYS A 234 -16.79 -13.89 13.62
N HIS A 235 -17.76 -13.17 14.18
CA HIS A 235 -17.52 -11.85 14.80
C HIS A 235 -16.35 -11.91 15.79
N SER A 236 -15.42 -10.96 15.62
CA SER A 236 -14.23 -10.83 16.46
C SER A 236 -13.72 -9.40 16.40
N ASN A 237 -13.33 -8.84 17.54
CA ASN A 237 -12.78 -7.49 17.63
C ASN A 237 -11.28 -7.42 17.29
N ILE A 238 -10.64 -8.56 16.94
CA ILE A 238 -9.19 -8.63 16.72
C ILE A 238 -8.77 -7.69 15.59
N GLY A 239 -9.43 -7.75 14.43
CA GLY A 239 -9.15 -6.85 13.31
C GLY A 239 -9.23 -5.39 13.71
N THR A 240 -10.32 -4.99 14.37
CA THR A 240 -10.54 -3.61 14.83
C THR A 240 -9.49 -3.14 15.85
N ILE A 241 -9.11 -4.01 16.80
CA ILE A 241 -8.07 -3.68 17.79
C ILE A 241 -6.73 -3.46 17.09
N PHE A 242 -6.35 -4.36 16.19
CA PHE A 242 -5.09 -4.24 15.47
C PHE A 242 -5.10 -3.10 14.45
N PHE A 243 -6.24 -2.78 13.85
CA PHE A 243 -6.41 -1.54 13.08
C PHE A 243 -6.05 -0.30 13.92
N ALA A 244 -6.60 -0.20 15.12
CA ALA A 244 -6.28 0.91 16.02
C ALA A 244 -4.80 0.94 16.44
N VAL A 245 -4.18 -0.24 16.62
CA VAL A 245 -2.73 -0.35 16.88
C VAL A 245 -1.91 0.14 15.69
N GLY A 246 -2.21 -0.32 14.47
CA GLY A 246 -1.51 0.09 13.25
C GLY A 246 -1.64 1.59 12.98
N PHE A 247 -2.86 2.12 13.09
CA PHE A 247 -3.14 3.54 12.98
C PHE A 247 -2.31 4.37 13.96
N ARG A 248 -2.29 3.96 15.23
CA ARG A 248 -1.50 4.64 16.27
C ARG A 248 0.00 4.58 15.99
N VAL A 249 0.51 3.44 15.56
CA VAL A 249 1.95 3.27 15.25
C VAL A 249 2.35 4.23 14.14
N MET A 250 1.61 4.27 13.03
CA MET A 250 1.92 5.15 11.90
C MET A 250 1.78 6.63 12.28
N MET A 251 0.71 6.99 12.99
CA MET A 251 0.52 8.35 13.49
C MET A 251 1.71 8.81 14.36
N ILE A 252 2.24 7.93 15.23
CA ILE A 252 3.41 8.26 16.06
C ILE A 252 4.65 8.43 15.18
N LEU A 253 4.86 7.55 14.20
CA LEU A 253 6.00 7.65 13.28
C LEU A 253 5.96 8.98 12.51
N ASP A 254 4.82 9.34 11.94
CA ASP A 254 4.66 10.59 11.19
C ASP A 254 4.90 11.82 12.07
N VAL A 255 4.23 11.90 13.21
CA VAL A 255 4.32 13.07 14.09
C VAL A 255 5.69 13.21 14.76
N SER A 256 6.38 12.07 15.03
CA SER A 256 7.69 12.09 15.70
C SER A 256 8.87 12.30 14.75
N LEU A 257 8.73 11.95 13.49
CA LEU A 257 9.78 12.03 12.47
C LEU A 257 9.49 13.09 11.40
N GLY A 258 8.20 13.39 11.13
CA GLY A 258 7.76 14.39 10.15
C GLY A 258 7.86 15.78 10.70
#